data_03d4286680e9d26df4a52eee1a608d56
#
_entry.id   03d4286680e9d26df4a52eee1a608d56
#
_cell.length_a   1.000
_cell.length_b   1.000
_cell.length_c   1.000
_cell.angle_alpha   90.00
_cell.angle_beta   90.00
_cell.angle_gamma   90.00
#
_symmetry.space_group_name_H-M   'P 1'
#
loop_
_entity.id
_entity.type
_entity.pdbx_description
1 polymer ?
#
loop_
_entity_poly.entity_id
_entity_poly.type
_entity_poly.pdbx_seq_one_letter_code
_entity_poly.pdbx_strand_id
1 'polypeptide(L)'
;MEVLNSRMILRPADHDRSVRFYRDVLGLAICREFPGGTVFFLGQGYLEVSGQGDAGPSPDQVLWLQVRDLRATFDELRDQGVTIVAEPEQKPWGLHEGWITDPDGMRVVIVEVPADHPIRRDTRGD
;
A
#
# COMPACT_ATOMS: atom_id res chain seq x y z
N MET A 1 -15.84 -15.16 -16.00
CA MET A 1 -15.22 -13.83 -16.15
C MET A 1 -13.71 -14.02 -16.20
N GLU A 2 -13.07 -13.42 -17.17
CA GLU A 2 -11.61 -13.41 -17.25
C GLU A 2 -11.10 -12.01 -16.91
N VAL A 3 -10.26 -11.91 -15.87
CA VAL A 3 -9.67 -10.65 -15.44
C VAL A 3 -8.26 -10.54 -16.01
N LEU A 4 -8.02 -9.59 -16.91
CA LEU A 4 -6.73 -9.39 -17.56
C LEU A 4 -5.81 -8.46 -16.76
N ASN A 5 -6.39 -7.58 -15.96
CA ASN A 5 -5.67 -6.55 -15.22
C ASN A 5 -6.54 -6.06 -14.06
N SER A 6 -5.92 -5.46 -13.08
CA SER A 6 -6.65 -4.86 -11.97
C SER A 6 -5.92 -3.63 -11.44
N ARG A 7 -6.70 -2.68 -10.94
CA ARG A 7 -6.13 -1.52 -10.24
C ARG A 7 -7.09 -1.04 -9.16
N MET A 8 -6.51 -0.48 -8.13
CA MET A 8 -7.24 0.26 -7.11
C MET A 8 -7.19 1.73 -7.48
N ILE A 9 -8.32 2.42 -7.39
CA ILE A 9 -8.40 3.85 -7.71
C ILE A 9 -8.68 4.62 -6.44
N LEU A 10 -7.82 5.58 -6.13
CA LEU A 10 -7.99 6.51 -5.03
C LEU A 10 -8.37 7.88 -5.58
N ARG A 11 -9.42 8.47 -5.00
CA ARG A 11 -9.85 9.84 -5.28
C ARG A 11 -9.34 10.74 -4.16
N PRO A 12 -8.18 11.40 -4.33
CA PRO A 12 -7.56 12.16 -3.24
C PRO A 12 -8.26 13.50 -3.02
N ALA A 13 -8.18 14.01 -1.79
CA ALA A 13 -8.60 15.38 -1.51
C ALA A 13 -7.65 16.39 -2.15
N ASP A 14 -6.36 16.06 -2.15
CA ASP A 14 -5.31 16.87 -2.77
C ASP A 14 -4.44 15.94 -3.62
N HIS A 15 -4.57 16.05 -4.93
CA HIS A 15 -3.89 15.17 -5.88
C HIS A 15 -2.37 15.21 -5.73
N ASP A 16 -1.79 16.40 -5.70
CA ASP A 16 -0.32 16.53 -5.65
C ASP A 16 0.24 15.98 -4.34
N ARG A 17 -0.44 16.21 -3.23
CA ARG A 17 -0.04 15.67 -1.93
C ARG A 17 -0.05 14.14 -1.93
N SER A 18 -1.09 13.54 -2.47
CA SER A 18 -1.21 12.08 -2.54
C SER A 18 -0.18 11.47 -3.48
N VAL A 19 0.05 12.09 -4.64
CA VAL A 19 1.08 11.62 -5.58
C VAL A 19 2.46 11.69 -4.93
N ARG A 20 2.79 12.77 -4.23
CA ARG A 20 4.07 12.87 -3.52
C ARG A 20 4.22 11.77 -2.48
N PHE A 21 3.16 11.46 -1.75
CA PHE A 21 3.21 10.39 -0.75
C PHE A 21 3.54 9.03 -1.38
N TYR A 22 2.80 8.64 -2.41
CA TYR A 22 3.01 7.32 -3.03
C TYR A 22 4.31 7.26 -3.82
N ARG A 23 4.69 8.33 -4.50
CA ARG A 23 5.93 8.38 -5.28
C ARG A 23 7.17 8.53 -4.42
N ASP A 24 7.19 9.53 -3.51
CA ASP A 24 8.41 9.92 -2.82
C ASP A 24 8.55 9.26 -1.45
N VAL A 25 7.46 9.11 -0.71
CA VAL A 25 7.48 8.51 0.63
C VAL A 25 7.46 6.99 0.56
N LEU A 26 6.51 6.41 -0.16
CA LEU A 26 6.44 4.97 -0.34
C LEU A 26 7.39 4.47 -1.44
N GLY A 27 7.84 5.35 -2.32
CA GLY A 27 8.81 4.99 -3.36
C GLY A 27 8.24 4.14 -4.48
N LEU A 28 6.94 4.23 -4.77
CA LEU A 28 6.33 3.46 -5.85
C LEU A 28 6.74 4.01 -7.21
N ALA A 29 7.05 3.12 -8.14
CA ALA A 29 7.39 3.50 -9.50
C ALA A 29 6.13 3.88 -10.28
N ILE A 30 6.24 4.95 -11.07
CA ILE A 30 5.15 5.40 -11.93
C ILE A 30 5.08 4.50 -13.16
N CYS A 31 3.89 3.96 -13.43
CA CYS A 31 3.58 3.21 -14.63
C CYS A 31 3.24 4.14 -15.78
N ARG A 32 2.37 5.12 -15.53
CA ARG A 32 1.98 6.14 -16.51
C ARG A 32 1.35 7.35 -15.83
N GLU A 33 1.34 8.45 -16.55
CA GLU A 33 0.62 9.66 -16.17
C GLU A 33 -0.34 10.06 -17.27
N PHE A 34 -1.45 10.67 -16.88
CA PHE A 34 -2.43 11.23 -17.80
C PHE A 34 -3.04 12.49 -17.16
N PRO A 35 -3.74 13.34 -17.92
CA PRO A 35 -4.34 14.54 -17.35
C PRO A 35 -5.27 14.18 -16.19
N GLY A 36 -4.91 14.65 -14.98
CA GLY A 36 -5.67 14.41 -13.76
C GLY A 36 -5.38 13.10 -13.05
N GLY A 37 -4.38 12.33 -13.48
CA GLY A 37 -4.10 11.06 -12.83
C GLY A 37 -2.68 10.54 -12.98
N THR A 38 -2.27 9.73 -12.01
CA THR A 38 -1.00 9.01 -12.00
C THR A 38 -1.27 7.57 -11.61
N VAL A 39 -0.71 6.64 -12.37
CA VAL A 39 -0.80 5.19 -12.12
C VAL A 39 0.56 4.68 -11.68
N PHE A 40 0.59 4.04 -10.51
CA PHE A 40 1.80 3.43 -9.97
C PHE A 40 1.76 1.92 -10.13
N PHE A 41 2.94 1.31 -10.27
CA PHE A 41 3.08 -0.12 -10.08
C PHE A 41 2.89 -0.45 -8.60
N LEU A 42 2.11 -1.49 -8.31
CA LEU A 42 1.83 -1.93 -6.96
C LEU A 42 1.94 -3.47 -6.90
N GLY A 43 3.18 -3.96 -6.79
CA GLY A 43 3.41 -5.40 -6.86
C GLY A 43 2.86 -6.00 -8.16
N GLN A 44 1.87 -6.88 -8.04
CA GLN A 44 1.24 -7.53 -9.19
C GLN A 44 0.04 -6.76 -9.75
N GLY A 45 -0.24 -5.60 -9.22
CA GLY A 45 -1.35 -4.76 -9.67
C GLY A 45 -0.92 -3.30 -9.81
N TYR A 46 -1.91 -2.42 -9.79
CA TYR A 46 -1.67 -0.99 -9.98
C TYR A 46 -2.46 -0.18 -8.95
N LEU A 47 -1.93 1.00 -8.66
CA LEU A 47 -2.61 2.02 -7.88
C LEU A 47 -2.76 3.26 -8.73
N GLU A 48 -3.99 3.71 -8.95
CA GLU A 48 -4.27 4.95 -9.66
C GLU A 48 -4.70 6.01 -8.66
N VAL A 49 -4.03 7.16 -8.71
CA VAL A 49 -4.41 8.36 -7.95
C VAL A 49 -4.95 9.35 -8.97
N SER A 50 -6.25 9.58 -8.97
CA SER A 50 -6.90 10.39 -10.00
C SER A 50 -8.20 11.03 -9.50
N GLY A 51 -8.59 12.11 -10.16
CA GLY A 51 -9.80 12.84 -9.81
C GLY A 51 -9.67 13.52 -8.45
N GLN A 52 -10.82 13.76 -7.83
CA GLN A 52 -10.90 14.38 -6.50
C GLN A 52 -12.03 13.73 -5.71
N GLY A 53 -11.74 13.39 -4.45
CA GLY A 53 -12.71 12.90 -3.49
C GLY A 53 -12.84 13.86 -2.33
N ASP A 54 -14.01 13.93 -1.75
CA ASP A 54 -14.32 14.79 -0.61
C ASP A 54 -14.91 14.03 0.58
N ALA A 55 -15.25 12.74 0.37
CA ALA A 55 -15.82 11.91 1.41
C ALA A 55 -14.76 11.18 2.26
N GLY A 56 -13.49 11.19 1.81
CA GLY A 56 -12.43 10.43 2.46
C GLY A 56 -12.49 8.93 2.16
N PRO A 57 -11.49 8.17 2.61
CA PRO A 57 -11.47 6.72 2.41
C PRO A 57 -12.42 6.01 3.35
N SER A 58 -12.88 4.83 2.93
CA SER A 58 -13.68 3.95 3.79
C SER A 58 -12.82 3.39 4.92
N PRO A 59 -13.28 3.44 6.19
CA PRO A 59 -12.54 2.84 7.31
C PRO A 59 -12.53 1.31 7.26
N ASP A 60 -13.37 0.71 6.42
CA ASP A 60 -13.49 -0.74 6.29
C ASP A 60 -12.62 -1.30 5.17
N GLN A 61 -11.91 -0.45 4.44
CA GLN A 61 -11.00 -0.85 3.38
C GLN A 61 -9.56 -0.59 3.78
N VAL A 62 -8.69 -1.54 3.45
CA VAL A 62 -7.27 -1.51 3.81
C VAL A 62 -6.45 -1.84 2.59
N LEU A 63 -5.38 -1.09 2.37
CA LEU A 63 -4.38 -1.43 1.37
C LEU A 63 -3.33 -2.33 2.05
N TRP A 64 -3.18 -3.55 1.56
CA TRP A 64 -2.24 -4.55 2.09
C TRP A 64 -1.01 -4.58 1.20
N LEU A 65 0.16 -4.25 1.76
CA LEU A 65 1.42 -4.20 1.01
C LEU A 65 2.44 -5.14 1.66
N GLN A 66 2.93 -6.10 0.90
CA GLN A 66 4.01 -6.97 1.35
C GLN A 66 5.36 -6.35 1.00
N VAL A 67 6.24 -6.30 1.99
CA VAL A 67 7.61 -5.83 1.84
C VAL A 67 8.59 -6.93 2.26
N ARG A 68 9.83 -6.79 1.83
CA ARG A 68 10.87 -7.77 2.15
C ARG A 68 11.36 -7.66 3.59
N ASP A 69 11.50 -6.43 4.10
CA ASP A 69 12.03 -6.14 5.43
C ASP A 69 11.17 -5.06 6.09
N LEU A 70 10.32 -5.49 7.00
CA LEU A 70 9.35 -4.59 7.64
C LEU A 70 10.02 -3.57 8.55
N ARG A 71 11.04 -4.00 9.31
CA ARG A 71 11.76 -3.10 10.23
C ARG A 71 12.45 -1.99 9.46
N ALA A 72 13.19 -2.33 8.41
CA ALA A 72 13.88 -1.34 7.58
C ALA A 72 12.89 -0.39 6.92
N THR A 73 11.76 -0.92 6.44
CA THR A 73 10.70 -0.10 5.84
C THR A 73 10.15 0.90 6.86
N PHE A 74 9.87 0.49 8.09
CA PHE A 74 9.35 1.38 9.11
C PHE A 74 10.36 2.41 9.58
N ASP A 75 11.64 2.07 9.59
CA ASP A 75 12.69 3.07 9.89
C ASP A 75 12.70 4.18 8.83
N GLU A 76 12.59 3.83 7.56
CA GLU A 76 12.49 4.81 6.47
C GLU A 76 11.23 5.66 6.59
N LEU A 77 10.08 5.04 6.89
CA LEU A 77 8.81 5.75 7.03
C LEU A 77 8.84 6.73 8.20
N ARG A 78 9.44 6.36 9.33
CA ARG A 78 9.61 7.27 10.46
C ARG A 78 10.46 8.47 10.09
N ASP A 79 11.55 8.26 9.37
CA ASP A 79 12.44 9.32 8.94
C ASP A 79 11.72 10.32 8.01
N GLN A 80 10.71 9.85 7.30
CA GLN A 80 9.90 10.68 6.42
C GLN A 80 8.69 11.32 7.11
N GLY A 81 8.50 11.08 8.39
CA GLY A 81 7.41 11.69 9.16
C GLY A 81 6.03 11.11 8.88
N VAL A 82 5.96 9.86 8.43
CA VAL A 82 4.69 9.18 8.15
C VAL A 82 3.92 8.95 9.45
N THR A 83 2.60 9.10 9.41
CA THR A 83 1.73 8.77 10.54
C THR A 83 1.70 7.26 10.74
N ILE A 84 2.28 6.79 11.85
CA ILE A 84 2.31 5.38 12.21
C ILE A 84 1.14 5.11 13.16
N VAL A 85 0.26 4.20 12.75
CA VAL A 85 -0.92 3.81 13.53
C VAL A 85 -0.56 2.69 14.50
N ALA A 86 0.22 1.72 14.04
CA ALA A 86 0.69 0.61 14.88
C ALA A 86 2.09 0.19 14.45
N GLU A 87 2.99 0.07 15.42
CA GLU A 87 4.35 -0.39 15.19
C GLU A 87 4.37 -1.86 14.73
N PRO A 88 5.43 -2.28 14.01
CA PRO A 88 5.56 -3.67 13.60
C PRO A 88 5.52 -4.65 14.76
N GLU A 89 4.68 -5.67 14.66
CA GLU A 89 4.65 -6.79 15.59
C GLU A 89 4.21 -8.06 14.88
N GLN A 90 4.59 -9.21 15.44
CA GLN A 90 4.13 -10.49 14.91
C GLN A 90 2.71 -10.77 15.40
N LYS A 91 1.83 -11.12 14.45
CA LYS A 91 0.43 -11.42 14.75
C LYS A 91 0.23 -12.91 15.00
N PRO A 92 -0.89 -13.30 15.67
CA PRO A 92 -1.18 -14.72 15.95
C PRO A 92 -1.22 -15.61 14.72
N TRP A 93 -1.52 -15.05 13.53
CA TRP A 93 -1.51 -15.78 12.26
C TRP A 93 -0.14 -15.87 11.61
N GLY A 94 0.91 -15.39 12.29
CA GLY A 94 2.31 -15.58 11.90
C GLY A 94 2.93 -14.48 11.06
N LEU A 95 2.15 -13.55 10.54
CA LEU A 95 2.67 -12.41 9.76
C LEU A 95 3.19 -11.31 10.69
N HIS A 96 4.23 -10.60 10.23
CA HIS A 96 4.67 -9.37 10.89
C HIS A 96 3.96 -8.20 10.21
N GLU A 97 3.28 -7.35 10.97
CA GLU A 97 2.46 -6.27 10.44
C GLU A 97 2.69 -4.96 11.16
N GLY A 98 2.76 -3.89 10.41
CA GLY A 98 2.72 -2.53 10.92
C GLY A 98 1.71 -1.72 10.13
N TRP A 99 1.16 -0.67 10.72
CA TRP A 99 0.07 0.10 10.13
C TRP A 99 0.42 1.56 10.01
N ILE A 100 0.13 2.14 8.85
CA ILE A 100 0.27 3.58 8.59
C ILE A 100 -1.02 4.10 7.97
N THR A 101 -1.10 5.42 7.80
CA THR A 101 -2.13 6.05 6.97
C THR A 101 -1.48 6.90 5.90
N ASP A 102 -2.17 7.03 4.75
CA ASP A 102 -1.80 8.00 3.73
C ASP A 102 -2.32 9.41 4.13
N PRO A 103 -2.05 10.46 3.32
CA PRO A 103 -2.47 11.82 3.65
C PRO A 103 -3.98 12.02 3.82
N ASP A 104 -4.81 11.17 3.22
CA ASP A 104 -6.26 11.23 3.35
C ASP A 104 -6.80 10.35 4.46
N GLY A 105 -5.93 9.63 5.18
CA GLY A 105 -6.33 8.69 6.22
C GLY A 105 -6.61 7.28 5.72
N MET A 106 -6.28 6.97 4.47
CA MET A 106 -6.36 5.59 3.95
C MET A 106 -5.47 4.68 4.78
N ARG A 107 -6.04 3.60 5.30
CA ARG A 107 -5.30 2.64 6.13
C ARG A 107 -4.47 1.72 5.26
N VAL A 108 -3.19 1.63 5.60
CA VAL A 108 -2.24 0.78 4.89
C VAL A 108 -1.58 -0.14 5.90
N VAL A 109 -1.72 -1.45 5.72
CA VAL A 109 -0.98 -2.44 6.49
C VAL A 109 0.22 -2.88 5.67
N ILE A 110 1.40 -2.80 6.28
CA ILE A 110 2.66 -3.21 5.65
C ILE A 110 3.10 -4.48 6.33
N VAL A 111 3.38 -5.51 5.51
CA VAL A 111 3.49 -6.88 5.97
C VAL A 111 4.80 -7.50 5.52
N GLU A 112 5.48 -8.16 6.43
CA GLU A 112 6.57 -9.08 6.10
C GLU A 112 6.06 -10.51 6.33
N VAL A 113 6.21 -11.34 5.30
CA VAL A 113 5.79 -12.74 5.34
C VAL A 113 7.01 -13.58 5.66
N PRO A 114 7.04 -14.31 6.82
CA PRO A 114 8.15 -15.21 7.12
C PRO A 114 8.35 -16.26 6.03
N ALA A 115 9.61 -16.66 5.81
CA ALA A 115 9.96 -17.57 4.71
C ALA A 115 9.24 -18.91 4.77
N ASP A 116 8.92 -19.38 5.98
CA ASP A 116 8.25 -20.66 6.22
C ASP A 116 6.73 -20.55 6.33
N HIS A 117 6.16 -19.36 6.17
CA HIS A 117 4.72 -19.16 6.29
C HIS A 117 3.98 -19.80 5.11
N PRO A 118 2.81 -20.44 5.35
CA PRO A 118 2.04 -21.12 4.29
C PRO A 118 1.70 -20.27 3.09
N ILE A 119 1.53 -18.95 3.26
CA ILE A 119 1.21 -18.03 2.16
C ILE A 119 2.30 -18.01 1.07
N ARG A 120 3.53 -18.39 1.42
CA ARG A 120 4.64 -18.46 0.46
C ARG A 120 4.69 -19.78 -0.30
N ARG A 121 3.90 -20.76 0.13
CA ARG A 121 3.91 -22.07 -0.52
C ARG A 121 2.87 -22.13 -1.61
N ASP A 122 3.25 -22.74 -2.74
CA ASP A 122 2.29 -23.03 -3.81
C ASP A 122 1.61 -24.36 -3.51
N THR A 123 0.36 -24.30 -3.14
CA THR A 123 -0.43 -25.49 -2.77
C THR A 123 -1.38 -25.95 -3.87
N ARG A 124 -1.28 -25.38 -5.06
CA ARG A 124 -2.22 -25.68 -6.15
C ARG A 124 -2.18 -27.12 -6.64
N GLY A 125 -1.11 -27.85 -6.34
CA GLY A 125 -0.96 -29.24 -6.72
C GLY A 125 -1.25 -30.26 -5.62
N ASP A 126 -1.60 -29.79 -4.44
CA ASP A 126 -1.77 -30.65 -3.25
C ASP A 126 -3.11 -31.38 -3.21
#